data_c78f56763d8b30a60f797b5e3628cfa8
#
_entry.id   c78f56763d8b30a60f797b5e3628cfa8
#
_cell.length_a   1.000
_cell.length_b   1.000
_cell.length_c   1.000
_cell.angle_alpha   90.00
_cell.angle_beta   90.00
_cell.angle_gamma   90.00
#
_symmetry.space_group_name_H-M   'P 1'
#
loop_
_entity.id
_entity.type
_entity.pdbx_description
1 polymer ?
#
loop_
_entity_poly.entity_id
_entity_poly.type
_entity_poly.pdbx_seq_one_letter_code
_entity_poly.pdbx_strand_id
1 'polypeptide(L)'
;VVNKDRRRRELARQKYARQQQRRVDSAQRAKRRNVLIAGVVAVALAAGATAYASVKLIGGDRSTTDGASADPCARPAPGAPSKKTWPKEPAMAIDASAPYTARLATTCGQITFTMDAAKAPHTVNSFAFLAGQGYFDHSRCHRLVDQNIYVLQCGDPKGTGEGTPGYTLPDENLKDPRIKGNVYPAGTVAMANRYDGTNPKTRNSGGSQFFLVYKDSQLPPNYTPFGRVTGGMDVLKKIADAGSHPEPATGNTAPNATVVIDRATVGKS
;
A
#
# COMPACT_ATOMS: atom_id res chain seq x y z
N VAL A 1 -14.85 46.72 6.87
CA VAL A 1 -14.76 45.39 6.20
C VAL A 1 -13.28 45.02 5.95
N VAL A 2 -12.44 45.93 5.46
CA VAL A 2 -11.01 45.69 5.09
C VAL A 2 -10.14 45.19 6.27
N ASN A 3 -10.46 45.61 7.51
CA ASN A 3 -9.65 45.22 8.69
C ASN A 3 -9.87 43.76 9.13
N LYS A 4 -11.05 43.19 8.85
CA LYS A 4 -11.38 41.80 9.24
C LYS A 4 -10.68 40.76 8.35
N ASP A 5 -10.53 41.08 7.06
CA ASP A 5 -9.86 40.20 6.09
C ASP A 5 -8.34 40.24 6.24
N ARG A 6 -7.74 41.39 6.55
CA ARG A 6 -6.33 41.50 6.94
C ARG A 6 -6.01 40.62 8.16
N ARG A 7 -6.81 40.70 9.21
CA ARG A 7 -6.63 39.93 10.45
C ARG A 7 -6.79 38.42 10.20
N ARG A 8 -7.72 38.01 9.34
CA ARG A 8 -7.86 36.57 8.94
C ARG A 8 -6.64 36.06 8.18
N ARG A 9 -6.09 36.87 7.26
CA ARG A 9 -4.88 36.50 6.49
C ARG A 9 -3.64 36.41 7.40
N GLU A 10 -3.50 37.30 8.36
CA GLU A 10 -2.41 37.25 9.34
C GLU A 10 -2.51 36.03 10.26
N LEU A 11 -3.69 35.70 10.76
CA LEU A 11 -3.92 34.50 11.57
C LEU A 11 -3.65 33.20 10.78
N ALA A 12 -4.02 33.18 9.51
CA ALA A 12 -3.73 32.03 8.63
C ALA A 12 -2.22 31.86 8.40
N ARG A 13 -1.49 32.97 8.15
CA ARG A 13 -0.03 32.96 8.02
C ARG A 13 0.65 32.51 9.31
N GLN A 14 0.20 32.99 10.47
CA GLN A 14 0.76 32.57 11.77
C GLN A 14 0.50 31.07 12.06
N LYS A 15 -0.71 30.58 11.74
CA LYS A 15 -1.00 29.12 11.86
C LYS A 15 -0.09 28.29 10.97
N TYR A 16 0.09 28.71 9.72
CA TYR A 16 0.96 28.02 8.78
C TYR A 16 2.43 28.02 9.23
N ALA A 17 2.95 29.17 9.67
CA ALA A 17 4.29 29.29 10.20
C ALA A 17 4.54 28.38 11.44
N ARG A 18 3.58 28.36 12.38
CA ARG A 18 3.65 27.45 13.56
C ARG A 18 3.61 25.97 13.15
N GLN A 19 2.83 25.62 12.12
CA GLN A 19 2.77 24.26 11.64
C GLN A 19 4.08 23.83 10.96
N GLN A 20 4.68 24.71 10.17
CA GLN A 20 6.01 24.49 9.56
C GLN A 20 7.08 24.32 10.64
N GLN A 21 7.07 25.19 11.66
CA GLN A 21 8.02 25.11 12.74
C GLN A 21 7.93 23.79 13.52
N ARG A 22 6.71 23.33 13.81
CA ARG A 22 6.49 22.01 14.44
C ARG A 22 7.03 20.85 13.60
N ARG A 23 6.91 20.92 12.25
CA ARG A 23 7.47 19.90 11.34
C ARG A 23 9.00 19.90 11.38
N VAL A 24 9.63 21.08 11.35
CA VAL A 24 11.10 21.21 11.47
C VAL A 24 11.59 20.70 12.82
N ASP A 25 10.93 21.07 13.90
CA ASP A 25 11.29 20.64 15.26
C ASP A 25 11.14 19.12 15.44
N SER A 26 10.08 18.53 14.88
CA SER A 26 9.88 17.08 14.91
C SER A 26 10.95 16.33 14.11
N ALA A 27 11.33 16.84 12.94
CA ALA A 27 12.42 16.28 12.14
C ALA A 27 13.78 16.40 12.83
N GLN A 28 14.05 17.52 13.51
CA GLN A 28 15.28 17.68 14.28
C GLN A 28 15.32 16.76 15.52
N ARG A 29 14.20 16.60 16.23
CA ARG A 29 14.10 15.65 17.35
C ARG A 29 14.31 14.21 16.89
N ALA A 30 13.75 13.83 15.74
CA ALA A 30 13.98 12.51 15.14
C ALA A 30 15.45 12.29 14.79
N LYS A 31 16.12 13.28 14.16
CA LYS A 31 17.56 13.21 13.87
C LYS A 31 18.40 13.05 15.15
N ARG A 32 18.13 13.85 16.19
CA ARG A 32 18.86 13.76 17.49
C ARG A 32 18.65 12.41 18.17
N ARG A 33 17.43 11.86 18.13
CA ARG A 33 17.12 10.54 18.67
C ARG A 33 17.88 9.44 17.92
N ASN A 34 17.95 9.51 16.60
CA ASN A 34 18.65 8.53 15.77
C ASN A 34 20.17 8.58 16.00
N VAL A 35 20.75 9.77 16.22
CA VAL A 35 22.17 9.92 16.57
C VAL A 35 22.46 9.33 17.96
N LEU A 36 21.56 9.53 18.94
CA LEU A 36 21.71 8.92 20.28
C LEU A 36 21.60 7.39 20.21
N ILE A 37 20.68 6.85 19.42
CA ILE A 37 20.53 5.40 19.23
C ILE A 37 21.78 4.81 18.54
N ALA A 38 22.32 5.49 17.52
CA ALA A 38 23.56 5.07 16.86
C ALA A 38 24.76 5.08 17.82
N GLY A 39 24.85 6.07 18.70
CA GLY A 39 25.87 6.12 19.73
C GLY A 39 25.81 4.98 20.75
N VAL A 40 24.60 4.63 21.21
CA VAL A 40 24.39 3.52 22.15
C VAL A 40 24.72 2.17 21.47
N VAL A 41 24.36 1.96 20.20
CA VAL A 41 24.69 0.75 19.44
C VAL A 41 26.21 0.62 19.24
N ALA A 42 26.93 1.71 18.96
CA ALA A 42 28.38 1.68 18.80
C ALA A 42 29.11 1.28 20.11
N VAL A 43 28.63 1.77 21.25
CA VAL A 43 29.18 1.41 22.57
C VAL A 43 28.87 -0.07 22.91
N ALA A 44 27.68 -0.57 22.57
CA ALA A 44 27.33 -1.96 22.80
C ALA A 44 28.16 -2.93 21.94
N LEU A 45 28.51 -2.54 20.70
CA LEU A 45 29.35 -3.35 19.81
C LEU A 45 30.83 -3.39 20.29
N ALA A 46 31.34 -2.30 20.87
CA ALA A 46 32.67 -2.27 21.42
C ALA A 46 32.81 -3.12 22.71
N ALA A 47 31.78 -3.19 23.56
CA ALA A 47 31.73 -4.04 24.73
C ALA A 47 31.50 -5.53 24.38
N GLY A 48 30.82 -5.83 23.29
CA GLY A 48 30.55 -7.20 22.81
C GLY A 48 31.78 -7.92 22.24
N ALA A 49 32.73 -7.19 21.66
CA ALA A 49 33.92 -7.77 21.03
C ALA A 49 34.90 -8.45 22.03
N THR A 50 34.92 -7.97 23.29
CA THR A 50 35.76 -8.59 24.34
C THR A 50 35.13 -9.83 24.99
N ALA A 51 33.82 -9.99 24.95
CA ALA A 51 33.10 -11.17 25.44
C ALA A 51 33.08 -12.33 24.47
N TYR A 52 33.22 -12.09 23.15
CA TYR A 52 33.12 -13.12 22.11
C TYR A 52 34.36 -14.04 22.05
N ALA A 53 35.51 -13.60 22.52
CA ALA A 53 36.74 -14.38 22.53
C ALA A 53 36.77 -15.47 23.61
N SER A 54 35.91 -15.40 24.63
CA SER A 54 35.98 -16.32 25.80
C SER A 54 34.98 -17.50 25.73
N VAL A 55 34.06 -17.55 24.77
CA VAL A 55 32.96 -18.54 24.72
C VAL A 55 33.19 -19.67 23.72
N LYS A 56 34.29 -19.68 22.96
CA LYS A 56 34.53 -20.70 21.91
C LYS A 56 35.10 -22.03 22.42
N LEU A 57 35.09 -22.26 23.73
CA LEU A 57 35.67 -23.47 24.32
C LEU A 57 34.68 -24.41 25.05
N ILE A 58 33.38 -24.14 25.01
CA ILE A 58 32.38 -25.05 25.57
C ILE A 58 31.33 -25.33 24.49
N GLY A 59 31.45 -26.53 23.86
CA GLY A 59 30.50 -27.00 22.89
C GLY A 59 29.10 -27.21 23.48
N GLY A 60 28.12 -26.69 22.77
CA GLY A 60 26.70 -26.87 23.06
C GLY A 60 25.88 -26.14 21.98
N ASP A 61 25.43 -26.94 21.04
CA ASP A 61 24.48 -26.55 20.02
C ASP A 61 23.20 -25.99 20.71
N ARG A 62 23.09 -24.67 20.85
CA ARG A 62 21.87 -23.97 21.21
C ARG A 62 21.47 -23.14 20.02
N SER A 63 20.63 -23.71 19.18
CA SER A 63 19.79 -22.95 18.27
C SER A 63 19.05 -21.87 19.08
N THR A 64 19.59 -20.66 19.11
CA THR A 64 18.82 -19.47 19.51
C THR A 64 17.82 -19.20 18.41
N THR A 65 16.63 -19.76 18.54
CA THR A 65 15.45 -19.26 17.86
C THR A 65 15.16 -17.88 18.43
N ASP A 66 15.77 -16.87 17.81
CA ASP A 66 15.23 -15.51 17.90
C ASP A 66 13.77 -15.59 17.49
N GLY A 67 12.87 -15.11 18.37
CA GLY A 67 11.42 -15.15 18.18
C GLY A 67 10.88 -14.23 17.10
N ALA A 68 11.51 -14.23 15.93
CA ALA A 68 10.90 -13.75 14.71
C ALA A 68 9.79 -14.74 14.37
N SER A 69 8.55 -14.35 14.53
CA SER A 69 7.39 -15.13 14.08
C SER A 69 7.65 -15.54 12.62
N ALA A 70 7.64 -16.85 12.35
CA ALA A 70 7.87 -17.35 10.99
C ALA A 70 6.91 -16.67 10.03
N ASP A 71 7.41 -16.26 8.85
CA ASP A 71 6.57 -15.66 7.81
C ASP A 71 5.36 -16.57 7.55
N PRO A 72 4.11 -16.06 7.73
CA PRO A 72 2.93 -16.89 7.57
C PRO A 72 2.65 -17.26 6.11
N CYS A 73 3.42 -16.74 5.15
CA CYS A 73 3.25 -16.93 3.71
C CYS A 73 4.28 -17.90 3.13
N ALA A 74 3.96 -18.52 2.02
CA ALA A 74 4.88 -19.39 1.29
C ALA A 74 5.98 -18.57 0.59
N ARG A 75 7.02 -19.23 0.13
CA ARG A 75 8.02 -18.60 -0.73
C ARG A 75 7.40 -18.22 -2.07
N PRO A 76 7.73 -17.03 -2.64
CA PRO A 76 7.27 -16.64 -3.96
C PRO A 76 7.65 -17.67 -5.04
N ALA A 77 6.76 -17.85 -6.01
CA ALA A 77 7.08 -18.62 -7.20
C ALA A 77 8.25 -18.00 -7.97
N PRO A 78 9.09 -18.79 -8.65
CA PRO A 78 10.15 -18.28 -9.49
C PRO A 78 9.61 -17.36 -10.58
N GLY A 79 10.21 -16.19 -10.76
CA GLY A 79 9.83 -15.20 -11.73
C GLY A 79 10.33 -13.81 -11.37
N ALA A 80 10.05 -12.85 -12.21
CA ALA A 80 10.43 -11.46 -11.99
C ALA A 80 9.23 -10.53 -12.28
N PRO A 81 9.09 -9.43 -11.52
CA PRO A 81 8.06 -8.44 -11.76
C PRO A 81 8.14 -7.84 -13.18
N SER A 82 7.00 -7.48 -13.72
CA SER A 82 6.89 -6.88 -15.05
C SER A 82 7.63 -5.56 -15.15
N LYS A 83 8.28 -5.32 -16.30
CA LYS A 83 8.88 -4.03 -16.67
C LYS A 83 8.08 -3.32 -17.78
N LYS A 84 6.92 -3.86 -18.16
CA LYS A 84 6.09 -3.34 -19.25
C LYS A 84 5.48 -2.00 -18.88
N THR A 85 5.40 -1.11 -19.85
CA THR A 85 4.66 0.16 -19.77
C THR A 85 3.98 0.44 -21.12
N TRP A 86 2.93 1.25 -21.09
CA TRP A 86 2.16 1.60 -22.28
C TRP A 86 1.95 3.11 -22.34
N PRO A 87 2.01 3.73 -23.53
CA PRO A 87 1.92 5.19 -23.67
C PRO A 87 0.51 5.74 -23.43
N LYS A 88 -0.51 4.88 -23.41
CA LYS A 88 -1.91 5.24 -23.18
C LYS A 88 -2.70 4.07 -22.60
N GLU A 89 -3.82 4.39 -22.00
CA GLU A 89 -4.80 3.40 -21.51
C GLU A 89 -5.23 2.47 -22.66
N PRO A 90 -5.48 1.16 -22.40
CA PRO A 90 -5.93 0.22 -23.40
C PRO A 90 -7.31 0.61 -23.94
N ALA A 91 -7.54 0.34 -25.23
CA ALA A 91 -8.87 0.45 -25.82
C ALA A 91 -9.87 -0.40 -25.02
N MET A 92 -11.13 0.08 -24.92
CA MET A 92 -12.19 -0.64 -24.24
C MET A 92 -12.43 -1.99 -24.92
N ALA A 93 -12.15 -3.07 -24.20
CA ALA A 93 -12.27 -4.45 -24.68
C ALA A 93 -13.21 -5.30 -23.83
N ILE A 94 -13.65 -4.76 -22.68
CA ILE A 94 -14.60 -5.45 -21.80
C ILE A 94 -16.04 -5.09 -22.16
N ASP A 95 -16.96 -5.96 -21.79
CA ASP A 95 -18.41 -5.68 -21.78
C ASP A 95 -18.75 -4.99 -20.44
N ALA A 96 -18.99 -3.68 -20.49
CA ALA A 96 -19.29 -2.91 -19.27
C ALA A 96 -20.59 -3.32 -18.57
N SER A 97 -21.48 -4.08 -19.23
CA SER A 97 -22.70 -4.60 -18.63
C SER A 97 -22.51 -5.93 -17.88
N ALA A 98 -21.36 -6.58 -18.07
CA ALA A 98 -21.05 -7.87 -17.47
C ALA A 98 -20.24 -7.75 -16.18
N PRO A 99 -20.46 -8.65 -15.21
CA PRO A 99 -19.57 -8.78 -14.07
C PRO A 99 -18.26 -9.47 -14.44
N TYR A 100 -17.18 -9.07 -13.78
CA TYR A 100 -15.86 -9.68 -13.91
C TYR A 100 -15.33 -10.14 -12.56
N THR A 101 -14.61 -11.25 -12.57
CA THR A 101 -13.95 -11.79 -11.38
C THR A 101 -12.44 -11.78 -11.59
N ALA A 102 -11.75 -11.14 -10.66
CA ALA A 102 -10.29 -11.21 -10.55
C ALA A 102 -9.88 -12.24 -9.50
N ARG A 103 -8.82 -12.97 -9.78
CA ARG A 103 -8.16 -13.92 -8.85
C ARG A 103 -6.70 -13.57 -8.74
N LEU A 104 -6.26 -13.32 -7.51
CA LEU A 104 -4.86 -13.11 -7.16
C LEU A 104 -4.36 -14.35 -6.44
N ALA A 105 -3.54 -15.17 -7.08
CA ALA A 105 -2.79 -16.21 -6.41
C ALA A 105 -1.62 -15.53 -5.70
N THR A 106 -1.64 -15.49 -4.38
CA THR A 106 -0.57 -14.87 -3.59
C THR A 106 0.18 -15.90 -2.77
N THR A 107 1.38 -15.57 -2.37
CA THR A 107 2.18 -16.36 -1.42
C THR A 107 1.43 -16.72 -0.14
N CYS A 108 0.46 -15.88 0.27
CA CYS A 108 -0.28 -16.06 1.51
C CYS A 108 -1.60 -16.84 1.33
N GLY A 109 -2.01 -17.06 0.08
CA GLY A 109 -3.26 -17.70 -0.33
C GLY A 109 -3.96 -16.95 -1.46
N GLN A 110 -5.08 -17.49 -1.92
CA GLN A 110 -5.85 -16.88 -3.01
C GLN A 110 -6.79 -15.79 -2.49
N ILE A 111 -6.77 -14.64 -3.16
CA ILE A 111 -7.74 -13.56 -2.95
C ILE A 111 -8.57 -13.43 -4.22
N THR A 112 -9.89 -13.44 -4.09
CA THR A 112 -10.83 -13.33 -5.21
C THR A 112 -11.74 -12.13 -4.98
N PHE A 113 -11.99 -11.34 -6.02
CA PHE A 113 -12.93 -10.23 -5.95
C PHE A 113 -13.70 -10.05 -7.26
N THR A 114 -14.95 -9.63 -7.14
CA THR A 114 -15.76 -9.19 -8.28
C THR A 114 -15.46 -7.74 -8.59
N MET A 115 -15.53 -7.37 -9.88
CA MET A 115 -15.32 -6.01 -10.36
C MET A 115 -16.59 -5.46 -11.00
N ASP A 116 -16.90 -4.20 -10.71
CA ASP A 116 -18.11 -3.50 -11.17
C ASP A 116 -17.80 -2.71 -12.45
N ALA A 117 -17.80 -3.40 -13.60
CA ALA A 117 -17.51 -2.80 -14.88
C ALA A 117 -18.53 -1.72 -15.30
N ALA A 118 -19.78 -1.83 -14.81
CA ALA A 118 -20.81 -0.83 -15.12
C ALA A 118 -20.55 0.53 -14.45
N LYS A 119 -19.88 0.54 -13.29
CA LYS A 119 -19.61 1.77 -12.52
C LYS A 119 -18.18 2.29 -12.66
N ALA A 120 -17.24 1.41 -13.02
CA ALA A 120 -15.83 1.75 -13.19
C ALA A 120 -15.25 1.09 -14.46
N PRO A 121 -15.82 1.35 -15.66
CA PRO A 121 -15.45 0.65 -16.89
C PRO A 121 -13.99 0.83 -17.28
N HIS A 122 -13.42 2.03 -17.18
CA HIS A 122 -12.01 2.29 -17.49
C HIS A 122 -11.09 1.53 -16.53
N THR A 123 -11.39 1.57 -15.25
CA THR A 123 -10.61 0.88 -14.21
C THR A 123 -10.65 -0.64 -14.41
N VAL A 124 -11.83 -1.21 -14.64
CA VAL A 124 -11.99 -2.67 -14.84
C VAL A 124 -11.33 -3.12 -16.15
N ASN A 125 -11.48 -2.34 -17.22
CA ASN A 125 -10.83 -2.61 -18.51
C ASN A 125 -9.31 -2.62 -18.38
N SER A 126 -8.76 -1.61 -17.75
CA SER A 126 -7.33 -1.50 -17.50
C SER A 126 -6.82 -2.64 -16.61
N PHE A 127 -7.52 -2.96 -15.53
CA PHE A 127 -7.14 -4.05 -14.64
C PHE A 127 -7.13 -5.40 -15.38
N ALA A 128 -8.17 -5.69 -16.17
CA ALA A 128 -8.26 -6.91 -16.97
C ALA A 128 -7.13 -7.00 -18.01
N PHE A 129 -6.86 -5.90 -18.70
CA PHE A 129 -5.74 -5.80 -19.65
C PHE A 129 -4.39 -6.07 -18.96
N LEU A 130 -4.10 -5.37 -17.87
CA LEU A 130 -2.85 -5.51 -17.13
C LEU A 130 -2.66 -6.93 -16.58
N ALA A 131 -3.70 -7.54 -16.04
CA ALA A 131 -3.68 -8.95 -15.61
C ALA A 131 -3.39 -9.89 -16.78
N GLY A 132 -4.05 -9.70 -17.92
CA GLY A 132 -3.81 -10.47 -19.14
C GLY A 132 -2.40 -10.33 -19.71
N GLN A 133 -1.73 -9.20 -19.43
CA GLN A 133 -0.33 -8.96 -19.80
C GLN A 133 0.69 -9.50 -18.77
N GLY A 134 0.23 -10.12 -17.67
CA GLY A 134 1.08 -10.56 -16.57
C GLY A 134 1.74 -9.39 -15.81
N TYR A 135 1.12 -8.20 -15.85
CA TYR A 135 1.71 -7.00 -15.24
C TYR A 135 1.80 -7.08 -13.73
N PHE A 136 0.86 -7.76 -13.10
CA PHE A 136 0.83 -7.94 -11.65
C PHE A 136 1.61 -9.15 -11.16
N ASP A 137 2.01 -10.05 -12.07
CA ASP A 137 2.69 -11.30 -11.71
C ASP A 137 4.05 -11.01 -11.08
N HIS A 138 4.39 -11.79 -10.06
CA HIS A 138 5.61 -11.69 -9.27
C HIS A 138 5.83 -10.33 -8.60
N SER A 139 4.77 -9.50 -8.47
CA SER A 139 4.84 -8.21 -7.82
C SER A 139 4.44 -8.30 -6.35
N ARG A 140 5.18 -7.60 -5.48
CA ARG A 140 4.87 -7.56 -4.05
C ARG A 140 3.75 -6.56 -3.74
N CYS A 141 2.93 -6.86 -2.75
CA CYS A 141 2.09 -5.87 -2.10
C CYS A 141 2.97 -5.07 -1.14
N HIS A 142 3.31 -3.88 -1.54
CA HIS A 142 4.40 -3.08 -0.96
C HIS A 142 4.01 -2.27 0.27
N ARG A 143 2.72 -2.16 0.59
CA ARG A 143 2.24 -1.35 1.71
C ARG A 143 1.11 -2.02 2.45
N LEU A 144 1.25 -2.10 3.78
CA LEU A 144 0.18 -2.48 4.71
C LEU A 144 -0.02 -1.34 5.71
N VAL A 145 -1.25 -0.85 5.85
CA VAL A 145 -1.61 0.10 6.90
C VAL A 145 -2.54 -0.59 7.88
N ASP A 146 -2.20 -0.55 9.15
CA ASP A 146 -2.89 -1.23 10.25
C ASP A 146 -3.29 -0.29 11.40
N GLN A 147 -3.18 1.03 11.17
CA GLN A 147 -3.60 2.06 12.11
C GLN A 147 -4.44 3.13 11.41
N ASN A 148 -5.58 3.48 11.98
CA ASN A 148 -6.58 4.43 11.49
C ASN A 148 -7.28 4.02 10.18
N ILE A 149 -6.55 3.45 9.21
CA ILE A 149 -7.06 2.82 8.00
C ILE A 149 -6.44 1.42 7.87
N TYR A 150 -7.15 0.51 7.22
CA TYR A 150 -6.83 -0.92 7.22
C TYR A 150 -6.81 -1.44 5.78
N VAL A 151 -5.68 -1.25 5.11
CA VAL A 151 -5.54 -1.53 3.68
C VAL A 151 -4.23 -2.27 3.37
N LEU A 152 -4.31 -3.23 2.44
CA LEU A 152 -3.17 -3.84 1.78
C LEU A 152 -3.10 -3.27 0.35
N GLN A 153 -2.01 -2.59 -0.01
CA GLN A 153 -1.82 -1.98 -1.31
C GLN A 153 -0.83 -2.77 -2.17
N CYS A 154 -1.24 -3.02 -3.41
CA CYS A 154 -0.53 -3.83 -4.40
C CYS A 154 -0.55 -3.11 -5.76
N GLY A 155 -0.06 -3.77 -6.83
CA GLY A 155 -0.19 -3.32 -8.21
C GLY A 155 0.94 -2.42 -8.70
N ASP A 156 2.04 -2.34 -7.95
CA ASP A 156 3.30 -1.73 -8.39
C ASP A 156 4.36 -2.82 -8.61
N PRO A 157 4.72 -3.16 -9.87
CA PRO A 157 5.78 -4.13 -10.13
C PRO A 157 7.14 -3.74 -9.56
N LYS A 158 7.41 -2.42 -9.37
CA LYS A 158 8.64 -1.96 -8.73
C LYS A 158 8.64 -2.16 -7.21
N GLY A 159 7.45 -2.29 -6.60
CA GLY A 159 7.29 -2.43 -5.15
C GLY A 159 7.71 -1.21 -4.34
N THR A 160 7.75 -0.02 -4.95
CA THR A 160 8.16 1.24 -4.33
C THR A 160 7.00 2.15 -3.96
N GLY A 161 5.81 1.88 -4.51
CA GLY A 161 4.64 2.77 -4.44
C GLY A 161 4.62 3.86 -5.51
N GLU A 162 5.65 3.94 -6.36
CA GLU A 162 5.76 4.95 -7.43
C GLU A 162 5.58 4.37 -8.84
N GLY A 163 5.54 3.04 -8.96
CA GLY A 163 5.37 2.38 -10.25
C GLY A 163 4.00 2.66 -10.87
N THR A 164 3.99 2.79 -12.19
CA THR A 164 2.80 3.05 -13.00
C THR A 164 2.85 2.24 -14.30
N PRO A 165 1.69 1.98 -14.93
CA PRO A 165 1.65 1.28 -16.22
C PRO A 165 2.04 2.22 -17.40
N GLY A 166 2.39 3.49 -17.13
CA GLY A 166 2.75 4.50 -18.13
C GLY A 166 1.59 5.41 -18.54
N TYR A 167 0.40 5.18 -18.03
CA TYR A 167 -0.81 6.01 -18.24
C TYR A 167 -1.56 6.18 -16.92
N THR A 168 -2.55 7.08 -16.94
CA THR A 168 -3.47 7.30 -15.81
C THR A 168 -4.90 7.02 -16.22
N LEU A 169 -5.75 6.77 -15.23
CA LEU A 169 -7.17 6.47 -15.37
C LEU A 169 -8.02 7.58 -14.77
N PRO A 170 -9.23 7.83 -15.28
CA PRO A 170 -10.18 8.75 -14.68
C PRO A 170 -10.62 8.24 -13.28
N ASP A 171 -11.01 9.19 -12.44
CA ASP A 171 -11.69 8.86 -11.19
C ASP A 171 -13.14 8.42 -11.51
N GLU A 172 -13.52 7.21 -11.09
CA GLU A 172 -14.83 6.63 -11.37
C GLU A 172 -15.56 6.27 -10.06
N ASN A 173 -16.87 6.16 -10.11
CA ASN A 173 -17.72 5.65 -9.02
C ASN A 173 -17.48 6.31 -7.63
N LEU A 174 -17.07 7.57 -7.58
CA LEU A 174 -16.75 8.26 -6.33
C LEU A 174 -17.98 8.48 -5.41
N LYS A 175 -19.19 8.24 -5.92
CA LYS A 175 -20.46 8.30 -5.17
C LYS A 175 -21.02 6.90 -4.90
N ASP A 176 -20.18 5.89 -4.77
CA ASP A 176 -20.62 4.53 -4.47
C ASP A 176 -21.50 4.50 -3.21
N PRO A 177 -22.75 4.02 -3.30
CA PRO A 177 -23.69 4.02 -2.17
C PRO A 177 -23.27 3.13 -0.99
N ARG A 178 -22.28 2.25 -1.21
CA ARG A 178 -21.66 1.44 -0.15
C ARG A 178 -20.75 2.27 0.76
N ILE A 179 -20.19 3.38 0.25
CA ILE A 179 -19.31 4.27 1.00
C ILE A 179 -20.14 5.35 1.67
N LYS A 180 -20.52 5.10 2.91
CA LYS A 180 -21.31 6.04 3.73
C LYS A 180 -20.40 6.74 4.72
N GLY A 181 -20.54 8.07 4.84
CA GLY A 181 -19.75 8.86 5.78
C GLY A 181 -18.22 8.73 5.55
N ASN A 182 -17.80 8.55 4.30
CA ASN A 182 -16.40 8.33 3.93
C ASN A 182 -15.77 7.03 4.50
N VAL A 183 -16.58 6.05 4.88
CA VAL A 183 -16.11 4.72 5.30
C VAL A 183 -16.12 3.79 4.10
N TYR A 184 -14.95 3.30 3.73
CA TYR A 184 -14.77 2.19 2.79
C TYR A 184 -14.92 0.88 3.57
N PRO A 185 -15.99 0.10 3.35
CA PRO A 185 -16.25 -1.11 4.11
C PRO A 185 -15.19 -2.18 3.84
N ALA A 186 -15.00 -3.07 4.81
CA ALA A 186 -14.19 -4.27 4.63
C ALA A 186 -14.62 -5.05 3.37
N GLY A 187 -13.64 -5.53 2.61
CA GLY A 187 -13.83 -6.16 1.31
C GLY A 187 -13.86 -5.19 0.12
N THR A 188 -13.85 -3.86 0.32
CA THR A 188 -13.74 -2.93 -0.82
C THR A 188 -12.41 -3.07 -1.52
N VAL A 189 -12.43 -3.07 -2.87
CA VAL A 189 -11.25 -2.96 -3.71
C VAL A 189 -11.31 -1.61 -4.42
N ALA A 190 -10.28 -0.78 -4.25
CA ALA A 190 -10.26 0.57 -4.82
C ALA A 190 -8.90 0.92 -5.42
N MET A 191 -8.91 1.81 -6.43
CA MET A 191 -7.68 2.31 -7.04
C MET A 191 -6.98 3.30 -6.13
N ALA A 192 -5.69 3.11 -5.95
CA ALA A 192 -4.81 4.12 -5.36
C ALA A 192 -4.56 5.23 -6.39
N ASN A 193 -4.46 6.48 -5.92
CA ASN A 193 -4.16 7.63 -6.75
C ASN A 193 -3.25 8.62 -6.00
N ARG A 194 -2.82 9.68 -6.68
CA ARG A 194 -1.94 10.72 -6.15
C ARG A 194 -2.68 12.00 -5.76
N TYR A 195 -4.00 11.97 -5.70
CA TYR A 195 -4.79 13.14 -5.33
C TYR A 195 -4.55 13.53 -3.87
N ASP A 196 -4.00 14.72 -3.66
CA ASP A 196 -3.65 15.26 -2.33
C ASP A 196 -4.79 15.95 -1.58
N GLY A 197 -6.00 15.99 -2.19
CA GLY A 197 -7.18 16.63 -1.62
C GLY A 197 -7.26 18.13 -1.83
N THR A 198 -6.21 18.78 -2.30
CA THR A 198 -6.12 20.24 -2.44
C THR A 198 -5.91 20.72 -3.87
N ASN A 199 -5.16 19.98 -4.68
CA ASN A 199 -4.82 20.32 -6.05
C ASN A 199 -5.66 19.52 -7.06
N PRO A 200 -6.65 20.12 -7.73
CA PRO A 200 -7.48 19.42 -8.72
C PRO A 200 -6.70 18.81 -9.88
N LYS A 201 -5.49 19.28 -10.17
CA LYS A 201 -4.62 18.76 -11.24
C LYS A 201 -4.08 17.36 -10.91
N THR A 202 -4.15 16.93 -9.65
CA THR A 202 -3.73 15.59 -9.22
C THR A 202 -4.87 14.56 -9.22
N ARG A 203 -6.08 14.95 -9.65
CA ARG A 203 -7.17 14.02 -9.94
C ARG A 203 -6.89 13.18 -11.18
N ASN A 204 -7.66 12.12 -11.38
CA ASN A 204 -7.51 11.20 -12.51
C ASN A 204 -6.09 10.65 -12.60
N SER A 205 -5.51 10.34 -11.45
CA SER A 205 -4.12 9.88 -11.32
C SER A 205 -4.01 8.41 -10.91
N GLY A 206 -5.11 7.65 -10.94
CA GLY A 206 -5.12 6.20 -10.84
C GLY A 206 -4.29 5.58 -11.97
N GLY A 207 -3.72 4.40 -11.74
CA GLY A 207 -2.91 3.70 -12.74
C GLY A 207 -3.09 2.18 -12.62
N SER A 208 -2.10 1.52 -12.00
CA SER A 208 -2.16 0.08 -11.75
C SER A 208 -2.28 -0.27 -10.26
N GLN A 209 -1.94 0.68 -9.38
CA GLN A 209 -1.93 0.39 -7.96
C GLN A 209 -3.35 0.40 -7.39
N PHE A 210 -3.67 -0.61 -6.59
CA PHE A 210 -4.96 -0.78 -5.94
C PHE A 210 -4.77 -1.22 -4.50
N PHE A 211 -5.80 -1.04 -3.68
CA PHE A 211 -5.79 -1.52 -2.32
C PHE A 211 -7.03 -2.34 -1.98
N LEU A 212 -6.82 -3.27 -1.08
CA LEU A 212 -7.82 -4.17 -0.52
C LEU A 212 -8.09 -3.74 0.92
N VAL A 213 -9.32 -3.38 1.22
CA VAL A 213 -9.75 -2.96 2.56
C VAL A 213 -10.05 -4.20 3.39
N TYR A 214 -9.26 -4.49 4.43
CA TYR A 214 -9.47 -5.67 5.25
C TYR A 214 -10.28 -5.42 6.54
N LYS A 215 -10.49 -4.15 6.88
CA LYS A 215 -11.36 -3.68 7.96
C LYS A 215 -11.88 -2.29 7.59
N ASP A 216 -13.09 -1.93 8.02
CA ASP A 216 -13.70 -0.62 7.73
C ASP A 216 -12.70 0.52 7.92
N SER A 217 -12.55 1.37 6.91
CA SER A 217 -11.51 2.37 6.84
C SER A 217 -12.08 3.74 6.48
N GLN A 218 -11.81 4.73 7.34
CA GLN A 218 -12.19 6.12 7.11
C GLN A 218 -11.20 6.75 6.12
N LEU A 219 -11.64 6.94 4.89
CA LEU A 219 -10.83 7.51 3.81
C LEU A 219 -11.60 8.64 3.11
N PRO A 220 -10.94 9.69 2.59
CA PRO A 220 -11.61 10.63 1.71
C PRO A 220 -12.25 9.92 0.50
N PRO A 221 -13.43 10.35 0.00
CA PRO A 221 -14.14 9.70 -1.11
C PRO A 221 -13.50 10.04 -2.46
N ASN A 222 -12.19 9.84 -2.57
CA ASN A 222 -11.37 10.22 -3.72
C ASN A 222 -10.80 9.01 -4.47
N TYR A 223 -11.01 7.82 -3.95
CA TYR A 223 -10.48 6.58 -4.53
C TYR A 223 -11.59 5.85 -5.27
N THR A 224 -11.38 5.50 -6.52
CA THR A 224 -12.33 4.74 -7.34
C THR A 224 -12.59 3.35 -6.75
N PRO A 225 -13.77 3.09 -6.13
CA PRO A 225 -14.12 1.75 -5.71
C PRO A 225 -14.59 0.97 -6.95
N PHE A 226 -13.88 -0.07 -7.33
CA PHE A 226 -14.17 -0.82 -8.55
C PHE A 226 -14.46 -2.30 -8.33
N GLY A 227 -14.36 -2.77 -7.07
CA GLY A 227 -14.61 -4.18 -6.80
C GLY A 227 -14.94 -4.47 -5.34
N ARG A 228 -15.22 -5.75 -5.09
CA ARG A 228 -15.47 -6.31 -3.76
C ARG A 228 -14.87 -7.70 -3.64
N VAL A 229 -14.12 -7.93 -2.57
CA VAL A 229 -13.60 -9.24 -2.18
C VAL A 229 -14.75 -10.22 -1.93
N THR A 230 -14.69 -11.36 -2.61
CA THR A 230 -15.67 -12.45 -2.51
C THR A 230 -15.04 -13.73 -1.95
N GLY A 231 -13.71 -13.79 -1.86
CA GLY A 231 -12.97 -14.89 -1.23
C GLY A 231 -11.59 -14.42 -0.80
N GLY A 232 -11.04 -15.00 0.29
CA GLY A 232 -9.71 -14.66 0.81
C GLY A 232 -9.69 -13.50 1.80
N MET A 233 -10.81 -13.15 2.45
CA MET A 233 -10.80 -12.21 3.57
C MET A 233 -10.00 -12.75 4.77
N ASP A 234 -9.97 -14.05 4.98
CA ASP A 234 -9.13 -14.76 5.93
C ASP A 234 -7.64 -14.63 5.58
N VAL A 235 -7.30 -14.67 4.28
CA VAL A 235 -5.93 -14.40 3.78
C VAL A 235 -5.51 -12.97 4.12
N LEU A 236 -6.38 -11.98 3.84
CA LEU A 236 -6.13 -10.59 4.19
C LEU A 236 -5.96 -10.40 5.70
N LYS A 237 -6.78 -11.08 6.50
CA LYS A 237 -6.66 -11.05 7.96
C LYS A 237 -5.33 -11.67 8.41
N LYS A 238 -4.95 -12.82 7.88
CA LYS A 238 -3.67 -13.48 8.17
C LYS A 238 -2.47 -12.56 7.88
N ILE A 239 -2.50 -11.81 6.77
CA ILE A 239 -1.47 -10.82 6.42
C ILE A 239 -1.45 -9.68 7.44
N ALA A 240 -2.63 -9.16 7.80
CA ALA A 240 -2.77 -8.06 8.76
C ALA A 240 -2.33 -8.47 10.18
N ASP A 241 -2.66 -9.68 10.62
CA ASP A 241 -2.29 -10.23 11.93
C ASP A 241 -0.76 -10.40 12.09
N ALA A 242 -0.04 -10.60 10.99
CA ALA A 242 1.42 -10.60 10.98
C ALA A 242 2.02 -9.19 11.22
N GLY A 243 1.19 -8.15 11.09
CA GLY A 243 1.57 -6.76 11.32
C GLY A 243 2.37 -6.12 10.20
N SER A 244 2.81 -4.89 10.46
CA SER A 244 3.58 -4.08 9.53
C SER A 244 4.85 -3.53 10.19
N HIS A 245 5.80 -3.11 9.37
CA HIS A 245 7.02 -2.42 9.81
C HIS A 245 7.24 -1.16 8.97
N PRO A 246 7.93 -0.13 9.52
CA PRO A 246 8.32 1.03 8.74
C PRO A 246 9.23 0.64 7.56
N GLU A 247 8.92 1.15 6.37
CA GLU A 247 9.77 1.01 5.17
C GLU A 247 10.48 2.35 4.91
N PRO A 248 11.74 2.50 5.37
CA PRO A 248 12.44 3.78 5.32
C PRO A 248 12.64 4.33 3.91
N ALA A 249 12.76 3.45 2.91
CA ALA A 249 12.97 3.84 1.52
C ALA A 249 11.77 4.58 0.91
N THR A 250 10.56 4.29 1.38
CA THR A 250 9.31 4.88 0.87
C THR A 250 8.62 5.80 1.88
N GLY A 251 9.04 5.78 3.14
CA GLY A 251 8.37 6.47 4.24
C GLY A 251 6.99 5.89 4.60
N ASN A 252 6.66 4.73 4.08
CA ASN A 252 5.43 3.98 4.32
C ASN A 252 5.64 2.86 5.35
N THR A 253 4.64 2.00 5.50
CA THR A 253 4.73 0.74 6.24
C THR A 253 4.59 -0.42 5.26
N ALA A 254 5.44 -1.43 5.38
CA ALA A 254 5.36 -2.66 4.60
C ALA A 254 4.81 -3.81 5.46
N PRO A 255 4.14 -4.81 4.88
CA PRO A 255 3.72 -5.99 5.63
C PRO A 255 4.93 -6.78 6.12
N ASN A 256 4.84 -7.34 7.36
CA ASN A 256 5.83 -8.30 7.87
C ASN A 256 5.79 -9.62 7.09
N ALA A 257 4.61 -10.00 6.60
CA ALA A 257 4.43 -11.13 5.71
C ALA A 257 4.97 -10.84 4.31
N THR A 258 5.61 -11.81 3.67
CA THR A 258 6.09 -11.71 2.27
C THR A 258 4.93 -11.90 1.30
N VAL A 259 4.17 -10.82 1.04
CA VAL A 259 2.99 -10.85 0.18
C VAL A 259 3.38 -10.55 -1.27
N VAL A 260 3.45 -11.59 -2.09
CA VAL A 260 3.71 -11.49 -3.54
C VAL A 260 2.51 -12.03 -4.30
N ILE A 261 2.09 -11.36 -5.35
CA ILE A 261 1.11 -11.87 -6.31
C ILE A 261 1.89 -12.73 -7.29
N ASP A 262 1.85 -14.04 -7.13
CA ASP A 262 2.50 -14.96 -8.06
C ASP A 262 1.83 -14.94 -9.43
N ARG A 263 0.50 -14.77 -9.45
CA ARG A 263 -0.28 -14.65 -10.69
C ARG A 263 -1.60 -13.90 -10.46
N ALA A 264 -1.95 -13.03 -11.40
CA ALA A 264 -3.26 -12.38 -11.47
C ALA A 264 -4.03 -12.82 -12.73
N THR A 265 -5.30 -13.15 -12.56
CA THR A 265 -6.18 -13.50 -13.69
C THR A 265 -7.52 -12.79 -13.58
N VAL A 266 -8.12 -12.49 -14.71
CA VAL A 266 -9.47 -11.91 -14.81
C VAL A 266 -10.30 -12.73 -15.79
N GLY A 267 -11.53 -13.00 -15.42
CA GLY A 267 -12.52 -13.66 -16.26
C GLY A 267 -13.89 -12.99 -16.15
N LYS A 268 -14.69 -13.05 -17.20
CA LYS A 268 -16.11 -12.71 -17.18
C LYS A 268 -16.81 -13.73 -16.27
N SER A 269 -17.62 -13.27 -15.32
CA SER A 269 -18.32 -14.12 -14.34
C SER A 269 -19.62 -14.66 -14.90
#